data_bef6d111738678a6318395ca894730b3
#
_entry.id   bef6d111738678a6318395ca894730b3
#
_cell.length_a   1.000
_cell.length_b   1.000
_cell.length_c   1.000
_cell.angle_alpha   90.00
_cell.angle_beta   90.00
_cell.angle_gamma   90.00
#
_symmetry.space_group_name_H-M   'P 1'
#
loop_
_entity.id
_entity.type
_entity.pdbx_description
1 polymer ?
#
loop_
_entity_poly.entity_id
_entity_poly.type
_entity_poly.pdbx_seq_one_letter_code
_entity_poly.pdbx_strand_id
1 'polypeptide(L)'
;MDGTLAVWKQAACFEDLLQPGYFRDLPPYQTVLDAVKILCNTKPELDVYALSAYMPENPYAVHEKNAWLDAYLPEIDSEHRIFVACGSSKARAAANRLKTPCIDNSFVLLDDYSVNLHEWKANRGSCIKLRNGINGNGGTWKGESVTRFDTAENIADRIWSIIKKQMQ
;
A
#
# COMPACT_ATOMS: atom_id res chain seq x y z
N MET A 1 -1.01 -3.64 0.77
CA MET A 1 -2.09 -4.19 -0.09
C MET A 1 -3.35 -4.36 0.74
N ASP A 2 -3.33 -5.24 1.72
CA ASP A 2 -4.47 -5.52 2.57
C ASP A 2 -4.85 -4.28 3.38
N GLY A 3 -6.13 -3.92 3.43
CA GLY A 3 -6.63 -2.69 4.03
C GLY A 3 -6.40 -1.41 3.21
N THR A 4 -5.52 -1.45 2.21
CA THR A 4 -5.22 -0.30 1.33
C THR A 4 -5.81 -0.49 -0.07
N LEU A 5 -5.43 -1.53 -0.79
CA LEU A 5 -5.96 -1.85 -2.13
C LEU A 5 -7.08 -2.88 -2.05
N ALA A 6 -6.92 -3.87 -1.17
CA ALA A 6 -7.89 -4.93 -0.91
C ALA A 6 -8.61 -4.69 0.41
N VAL A 7 -9.87 -5.07 0.47
CA VAL A 7 -10.67 -5.00 1.70
C VAL A 7 -10.06 -5.94 2.74
N TRP A 8 -9.72 -5.39 3.92
CA TRP A 8 -9.27 -6.22 5.02
C TRP A 8 -10.40 -7.13 5.49
N LYS A 9 -10.17 -8.44 5.48
CA LYS A 9 -11.05 -9.43 6.07
C LYS A 9 -10.54 -9.76 7.46
N GLN A 10 -11.36 -9.53 8.47
CA GLN A 10 -11.01 -9.94 9.83
C GLN A 10 -11.01 -11.45 9.92
N ALA A 11 -9.90 -12.05 10.32
CA ALA A 11 -9.79 -13.46 10.64
C ALA A 11 -10.35 -13.71 12.05
N ALA A 12 -11.03 -14.83 12.24
CA ALA A 12 -11.51 -15.22 13.57
C ALA A 12 -10.36 -15.78 14.45
N CYS A 13 -9.38 -16.42 13.81
CA CYS A 13 -8.17 -16.93 14.44
C CYS A 13 -6.97 -16.81 13.50
N PHE A 14 -5.78 -17.08 14.01
CA PHE A 14 -4.55 -17.00 13.23
C PHE A 14 -4.53 -17.99 12.06
N GLU A 15 -5.07 -19.18 12.26
CA GLU A 15 -5.13 -20.26 11.28
C GLU A 15 -5.93 -19.88 10.03
N ASP A 16 -6.92 -19.00 10.16
CA ASP A 16 -7.68 -18.48 9.01
C ASP A 16 -6.78 -17.72 8.04
N LEU A 17 -5.79 -16.99 8.57
CA LEU A 17 -4.83 -16.24 7.76
C LEU A 17 -3.86 -17.16 6.98
N LEU A 18 -3.77 -18.43 7.37
CA LEU A 18 -2.90 -19.42 6.73
C LEU A 18 -3.62 -20.24 5.66
N GLN A 19 -4.94 -20.07 5.49
CA GLN A 19 -5.72 -20.85 4.54
C GLN A 19 -5.40 -20.45 3.09
N PRO A 20 -5.33 -21.41 2.16
CA PRO A 20 -5.25 -21.11 0.74
C PRO A 20 -6.42 -20.25 0.29
N GLY A 21 -6.14 -19.26 -0.55
CA GLY A 21 -7.15 -18.34 -1.09
C GLY A 21 -7.41 -17.11 -0.20
N TYR A 22 -6.92 -17.08 1.03
CA TYR A 22 -7.21 -15.96 1.95
C TYR A 22 -6.88 -14.60 1.33
N PHE A 23 -5.69 -14.43 0.76
CA PHE A 23 -5.27 -13.16 0.16
C PHE A 23 -5.70 -13.01 -1.30
N ARG A 24 -5.80 -14.11 -2.05
CA ARG A 24 -6.23 -14.10 -3.44
C ARG A 24 -7.67 -13.65 -3.60
N ASP A 25 -8.54 -14.05 -2.67
CA ASP A 25 -9.99 -13.85 -2.78
C ASP A 25 -10.48 -12.59 -2.04
N LEU A 26 -9.57 -11.71 -1.60
CA LEU A 26 -9.95 -10.43 -0.99
C LEU A 26 -10.61 -9.53 -2.03
N PRO A 27 -11.80 -8.96 -1.73
CA PRO A 27 -12.41 -8.00 -2.62
C PRO A 27 -11.59 -6.71 -2.72
N PRO A 28 -11.56 -6.05 -3.88
CA PRO A 28 -10.83 -4.79 -4.05
C PRO A 28 -11.57 -3.59 -3.45
N TYR A 29 -10.85 -2.59 -3.02
CA TYR A 29 -11.36 -1.23 -2.88
C TYR A 29 -11.34 -0.55 -4.24
N GLN A 30 -12.41 -0.71 -5.01
CA GLN A 30 -12.45 -0.33 -6.43
C GLN A 30 -12.05 1.12 -6.67
N THR A 31 -12.57 2.07 -5.89
CA THR A 31 -12.24 3.50 -6.04
C THR A 31 -10.73 3.79 -5.82
N VAL A 32 -10.10 3.05 -4.91
CA VAL A 32 -8.66 3.20 -4.65
C VAL A 32 -7.84 2.59 -5.77
N LEU A 33 -8.25 1.42 -6.30
CA LEU A 33 -7.61 0.80 -7.47
C LEU A 33 -7.67 1.72 -8.68
N ASP A 34 -8.86 2.26 -8.97
CA ASP A 34 -9.06 3.15 -10.11
C ASP A 34 -8.24 4.44 -9.95
N ALA A 35 -8.11 4.96 -8.72
CA ALA A 35 -7.23 6.09 -8.44
C ALA A 35 -5.75 5.77 -8.70
N VAL A 36 -5.28 4.58 -8.31
CA VAL A 36 -3.90 4.15 -8.60
C VAL A 36 -3.69 3.97 -10.10
N LYS A 37 -4.65 3.38 -10.83
CA LYS A 37 -4.61 3.27 -12.29
C LYS A 37 -4.53 4.64 -12.97
N ILE A 38 -5.32 5.60 -12.51
CA ILE A 38 -5.24 6.99 -13.00
C ILE A 38 -3.83 7.53 -12.81
N LEU A 39 -3.24 7.37 -11.62
CA LEU A 39 -1.87 7.83 -11.35
C LEU A 39 -0.84 7.15 -12.26
N CYS A 40 -0.88 5.83 -12.38
CA CYS A 40 0.03 5.07 -13.25
C CYS A 40 -0.06 5.52 -14.72
N ASN A 41 -1.27 5.79 -15.21
CA ASN A 41 -1.50 6.12 -16.61
C ASN A 41 -1.31 7.61 -16.97
N THR A 42 -1.46 8.52 -15.99
CA THR A 42 -1.46 9.97 -16.25
C THR A 42 -0.26 10.71 -15.65
N LYS A 43 0.54 10.06 -14.84
CA LYS A 43 1.70 10.67 -14.15
C LYS A 43 2.96 9.83 -14.42
N PRO A 44 3.54 9.91 -15.63
CA PRO A 44 4.70 9.11 -16.02
C PRO A 44 5.96 9.40 -15.20
N GLU A 45 5.97 10.52 -14.46
CA GLU A 45 7.02 10.87 -13.51
C GLU A 45 6.98 10.07 -12.20
N LEU A 46 5.89 9.31 -11.96
CA LEU A 46 5.76 8.43 -10.80
C LEU A 46 6.23 7.02 -11.13
N ASP A 47 7.10 6.50 -10.28
CA ASP A 47 7.45 5.09 -10.25
C ASP A 47 6.65 4.40 -9.14
N VAL A 48 5.61 3.64 -9.50
CA VAL A 48 4.59 3.14 -8.56
C VAL A 48 4.85 1.69 -8.19
N TYR A 49 4.99 1.42 -6.91
CA TYR A 49 5.25 0.09 -6.35
C TYR A 49 4.13 -0.42 -5.46
N ALA A 50 3.88 -1.71 -5.48
CA ALA A 50 3.09 -2.41 -4.48
C ALA A 50 4.02 -2.95 -3.38
N LEU A 51 3.94 -2.37 -2.17
CA LEU A 51 4.72 -2.81 -1.01
C LEU A 51 3.80 -3.43 0.04
N SER A 52 3.89 -4.75 0.23
CA SER A 52 3.00 -5.50 1.11
C SER A 52 3.76 -6.40 2.09
N ALA A 53 3.28 -6.44 3.34
CA ALA A 53 3.77 -7.40 4.31
C ALA A 53 3.10 -8.77 4.11
N TYR A 54 3.81 -9.84 4.46
CA TYR A 54 3.30 -11.20 4.48
C TYR A 54 3.74 -11.91 5.76
N MET A 55 3.00 -12.93 6.16
CA MET A 55 3.36 -13.79 7.28
C MET A 55 4.21 -14.96 6.77
N PRO A 56 5.44 -15.13 7.27
CA PRO A 56 6.34 -16.22 6.82
C PRO A 56 5.74 -17.62 6.99
N GLU A 57 4.82 -17.76 7.95
CA GLU A 57 4.12 -19.02 8.25
C GLU A 57 3.08 -19.38 7.17
N ASN A 58 2.65 -18.41 6.35
CA ASN A 58 1.73 -18.66 5.24
C ASN A 58 2.50 -18.89 3.94
N PRO A 59 2.61 -20.14 3.44
CA PRO A 59 3.34 -20.43 2.20
C PRO A 59 2.65 -19.90 0.94
N TYR A 60 1.39 -19.53 1.02
CA TYR A 60 0.58 -19.07 -0.10
C TYR A 60 0.59 -17.55 -0.25
N ALA A 61 0.88 -16.79 0.83
CA ALA A 61 0.63 -15.36 0.91
C ALA A 61 1.26 -14.54 -0.24
N VAL A 62 2.53 -14.77 -0.55
CA VAL A 62 3.23 -14.02 -1.61
C VAL A 62 2.68 -14.37 -2.99
N HIS A 63 2.45 -15.66 -3.26
CA HIS A 63 1.88 -16.11 -4.52
C HIS A 63 0.46 -15.56 -4.72
N GLU A 64 -0.38 -15.62 -3.71
CA GLU A 64 -1.76 -15.13 -3.75
C GLU A 64 -1.84 -13.61 -3.92
N LYS A 65 -0.96 -12.87 -3.25
CA LYS A 65 -0.89 -11.41 -3.42
C LYS A 65 -0.42 -11.02 -4.83
N ASN A 66 0.49 -11.78 -5.42
CA ASN A 66 0.86 -11.60 -6.83
C ASN A 66 -0.32 -11.89 -7.75
N ALA A 67 -1.00 -13.02 -7.59
CA ALA A 67 -2.19 -13.35 -8.39
C ALA A 67 -3.30 -12.30 -8.26
N TRP A 68 -3.49 -11.74 -7.05
CA TRP A 68 -4.42 -10.66 -6.82
C TRP A 68 -4.03 -9.38 -7.58
N LEU A 69 -2.74 -9.00 -7.54
CA LEU A 69 -2.23 -7.84 -8.27
C LEU A 69 -2.34 -8.05 -9.80
N ASP A 70 -2.05 -9.26 -10.30
CA ASP A 70 -2.24 -9.58 -11.72
C ASP A 70 -3.69 -9.41 -12.18
N ALA A 71 -4.64 -9.78 -11.31
CA ALA A 71 -6.07 -9.70 -11.64
C ALA A 71 -6.64 -8.28 -11.56
N TYR A 72 -6.21 -7.47 -10.59
CA TYR A 72 -6.86 -6.20 -10.28
C TYR A 72 -6.04 -4.95 -10.62
N LEU A 73 -4.70 -5.05 -10.63
CA LEU A 73 -3.80 -3.93 -10.84
C LEU A 73 -2.56 -4.35 -11.65
N PRO A 74 -2.76 -4.85 -12.90
CA PRO A 74 -1.67 -5.30 -13.75
C PRO A 74 -0.71 -4.18 -14.18
N GLU A 75 -1.10 -2.91 -13.99
CA GLU A 75 -0.24 -1.74 -14.20
C GLU A 75 1.01 -1.77 -13.32
N ILE A 76 0.98 -2.49 -12.18
CA ILE A 76 2.14 -2.73 -11.32
C ILE A 76 2.66 -4.13 -11.64
N ASP A 77 3.64 -4.23 -12.52
CA ASP A 77 4.25 -5.50 -12.92
C ASP A 77 5.05 -6.16 -11.77
N SER A 78 5.57 -7.36 -12.00
CA SER A 78 6.28 -8.14 -10.99
C SER A 78 7.55 -7.44 -10.47
N GLU A 79 8.21 -6.62 -11.29
CA GLU A 79 9.42 -5.88 -10.90
C GLU A 79 9.08 -4.72 -9.93
N HIS A 80 7.86 -4.24 -9.94
CA HIS A 80 7.37 -3.17 -9.07
C HIS A 80 6.61 -3.70 -7.84
N ARG A 81 6.81 -4.99 -7.48
CA ARG A 81 6.20 -5.60 -6.29
C ARG A 81 7.25 -5.93 -5.25
N ILE A 82 7.02 -5.48 -4.02
CA ILE A 82 7.92 -5.69 -2.88
C ILE A 82 7.13 -6.40 -1.78
N PHE A 83 7.57 -7.59 -1.40
CA PHE A 83 6.99 -8.33 -0.29
C PHE A 83 7.99 -8.40 0.86
N VAL A 84 7.53 -8.09 2.06
CA VAL A 84 8.35 -8.04 3.27
C VAL A 84 7.70 -8.85 4.39
N ALA A 85 8.47 -9.58 5.16
CA ALA A 85 7.92 -10.31 6.31
C ALA A 85 7.26 -9.35 7.31
N CYS A 86 6.14 -9.76 7.91
CA CYS A 86 5.48 -9.00 8.97
C CYS A 86 6.47 -8.65 10.08
N GLY A 87 6.41 -7.40 10.56
CA GLY A 87 7.34 -6.88 11.57
C GLY A 87 8.67 -6.36 11.03
N SER A 88 8.97 -6.58 9.75
CA SER A 88 10.17 -6.03 9.12
C SER A 88 9.93 -4.59 8.63
N SER A 89 11.02 -3.82 8.48
CA SER A 89 10.97 -2.43 8.00
C SER A 89 10.58 -2.37 6.54
N LYS A 90 9.47 -1.71 6.24
CA LYS A 90 9.03 -1.38 4.88
C LYS A 90 10.00 -0.40 4.20
N ALA A 91 10.49 0.58 4.95
CA ALA A 91 11.44 1.56 4.45
C ALA A 91 12.75 0.92 3.99
N ARG A 92 13.29 -0.01 4.80
CA ARG A 92 14.49 -0.76 4.42
C ARG A 92 14.24 -1.66 3.21
N ALA A 93 13.08 -2.32 3.12
CA ALA A 93 12.75 -3.16 1.99
C ALA A 93 12.68 -2.35 0.68
N ALA A 94 12.05 -1.17 0.71
CA ALA A 94 12.02 -0.26 -0.44
C ALA A 94 13.42 0.21 -0.82
N ALA A 95 14.23 0.68 0.14
CA ALA A 95 15.60 1.12 -0.12
C ALA A 95 16.44 0.01 -0.76
N ASN A 96 16.35 -1.22 -0.24
CA ASN A 96 17.08 -2.39 -0.78
C ASN A 96 16.63 -2.71 -2.21
N ARG A 97 15.32 -2.71 -2.49
CA ARG A 97 14.77 -2.97 -3.83
C ARG A 97 15.27 -1.96 -4.85
N LEU A 98 15.31 -0.68 -4.47
CA LEU A 98 15.71 0.42 -5.33
C LEU A 98 17.22 0.71 -5.28
N LYS A 99 17.98 -0.13 -4.56
CA LYS A 99 19.45 -0.02 -4.43
C LYS A 99 19.90 1.36 -3.95
N THR A 100 19.13 1.97 -3.03
CA THR A 100 19.49 3.24 -2.38
C THR A 100 19.94 3.00 -0.95
N PRO A 101 20.81 3.86 -0.38
CA PRO A 101 21.25 3.73 1.02
C PRO A 101 20.08 3.85 2.03
N CYS A 102 19.12 4.70 1.73
CA CYS A 102 17.91 4.95 2.54
C CYS A 102 16.82 5.57 1.65
N ILE A 103 15.60 5.61 2.16
CA ILE A 103 14.53 6.41 1.58
C ILE A 103 14.64 7.87 2.03
N ASP A 104 13.99 8.77 1.32
CA ASP A 104 13.86 10.19 1.63
C ASP A 104 12.43 10.68 1.37
N ASN A 105 12.20 12.00 1.38
CA ASN A 105 10.89 12.60 1.21
C ASN A 105 10.26 12.40 -0.18
N SER A 106 11.04 12.00 -1.19
CA SER A 106 10.52 11.66 -2.52
C SER A 106 9.82 10.28 -2.53
N PHE A 107 10.09 9.43 -1.53
CA PHE A 107 9.43 8.15 -1.34
C PHE A 107 8.13 8.35 -0.57
N VAL A 108 7.00 8.14 -1.22
CA VAL A 108 5.66 8.35 -0.63
C VAL A 108 4.97 7.01 -0.38
N LEU A 109 4.63 6.72 0.88
CA LEU A 109 3.86 5.53 1.25
C LEU A 109 2.38 5.89 1.41
N LEU A 110 1.52 5.23 0.63
CA LEU A 110 0.08 5.16 0.88
C LEU A 110 -0.23 3.88 1.67
N ASP A 111 -0.71 4.01 2.89
CA ASP A 111 -0.98 2.86 3.78
C ASP A 111 -2.16 3.17 4.71
N ASP A 112 -2.91 2.15 5.11
CA ASP A 112 -4.02 2.29 6.06
C ASP A 112 -3.58 2.07 7.52
N TYR A 113 -2.41 1.50 7.77
CA TYR A 113 -1.94 1.16 9.10
C TYR A 113 -0.95 2.19 9.65
N SER A 114 -1.34 2.87 10.75
CA SER A 114 -0.55 3.97 11.32
C SER A 114 0.86 3.59 11.73
N VAL A 115 1.09 2.33 12.15
CA VAL A 115 2.42 1.84 12.54
C VAL A 115 3.39 1.89 11.35
N ASN A 116 2.93 1.45 10.16
CA ASN A 116 3.72 1.51 8.93
C ASN A 116 4.05 2.97 8.55
N LEU A 117 3.08 3.87 8.68
CA LEU A 117 3.27 5.30 8.38
C LEU A 117 4.28 5.95 9.33
N HIS A 118 4.21 5.63 10.63
CA HIS A 118 5.17 6.13 11.61
C HIS A 118 6.59 5.60 11.34
N GLU A 119 6.72 4.31 11.03
CA GLU A 119 8.00 3.70 10.67
C GLU A 119 8.59 4.36 9.41
N TRP A 120 7.79 4.51 8.36
CA TRP A 120 8.21 5.15 7.11
C TRP A 120 8.65 6.58 7.32
N LYS A 121 7.87 7.35 8.09
CA LYS A 121 8.19 8.75 8.44
C LYS A 121 9.46 8.87 9.26
N ALA A 122 9.69 7.96 10.20
CA ALA A 122 10.93 7.90 10.99
C ALA A 122 12.17 7.65 10.12
N ASN A 123 11.99 6.98 8.97
CA ASN A 123 13.02 6.77 7.96
C ASN A 123 13.05 7.88 6.88
N ARG A 124 12.49 9.06 7.15
CA ARG A 124 12.47 10.27 6.31
C ARG A 124 11.54 10.23 5.09
N GLY A 125 10.79 9.15 4.88
CA GLY A 125 9.81 9.08 3.80
C GLY A 125 8.58 9.95 4.04
N SER A 126 7.86 10.25 2.98
CA SER A 126 6.56 10.94 3.02
C SER A 126 5.42 9.92 3.12
N CYS A 127 4.29 10.31 3.73
CA CYS A 127 3.22 9.39 4.04
C CYS A 127 1.84 9.97 3.76
N ILE A 128 0.95 9.12 3.26
CA ILE A 128 -0.47 9.40 3.07
C ILE A 128 -1.27 8.27 3.72
N LYS A 129 -2.13 8.60 4.68
CA LYS A 129 -3.04 7.63 5.30
C LYS A 129 -4.23 7.36 4.40
N LEU A 130 -4.49 6.09 4.08
CA LEU A 130 -5.80 5.72 3.55
C LEU A 130 -6.79 5.51 4.71
N ARG A 131 -7.87 6.28 4.72
CA ARG A 131 -9.01 6.08 5.62
C ARG A 131 -9.99 5.12 4.97
N ASN A 132 -9.99 3.87 5.44
CA ASN A 132 -10.81 2.80 4.87
C ASN A 132 -12.06 2.47 5.71
N GLY A 133 -12.26 3.12 6.85
CA GLY A 133 -13.36 2.87 7.78
C GLY A 133 -13.07 1.79 8.84
N ILE A 134 -12.01 0.99 8.69
CA ILE A 134 -11.66 -0.08 9.65
C ILE A 134 -10.97 0.51 10.87
N ASN A 135 -10.10 1.48 10.68
CA ASN A 135 -9.24 2.06 11.72
C ASN A 135 -9.88 3.30 12.39
N GLY A 136 -11.21 3.39 12.39
CA GLY A 136 -11.93 4.51 12.99
C GLY A 136 -11.51 5.85 12.39
N ASN A 137 -11.20 6.82 13.24
CA ASN A 137 -10.81 8.18 12.84
C ASN A 137 -9.34 8.33 12.39
N GLY A 138 -8.74 7.27 11.85
CA GLY A 138 -7.38 7.30 11.30
C GLY A 138 -6.28 6.84 12.27
N GLY A 139 -6.65 6.23 13.41
CA GLY A 139 -5.69 5.75 14.41
C GLY A 139 -4.84 6.89 14.98
N THR A 140 -3.55 6.65 15.17
CA THR A 140 -2.60 7.62 15.74
C THR A 140 -2.00 8.58 14.71
N TRP A 141 -2.24 8.36 13.40
CA TRP A 141 -1.70 9.21 12.35
C TRP A 141 -2.39 10.57 12.29
N LYS A 142 -1.61 11.67 12.24
CA LYS A 142 -2.09 13.06 12.19
C LYS A 142 -1.65 13.80 10.91
N GLY A 143 -0.96 13.11 9.99
CA GLY A 143 -0.49 13.70 8.73
C GLY A 143 -1.54 13.66 7.60
N GLU A 144 -1.05 13.81 6.36
CA GLU A 144 -1.88 13.78 5.15
C GLU A 144 -2.69 12.50 5.03
N SER A 145 -3.90 12.61 4.49
CA SER A 145 -4.79 11.46 4.32
C SER A 145 -5.71 11.63 3.12
N VAL A 146 -6.14 10.49 2.58
CA VAL A 146 -7.24 10.34 1.61
C VAL A 146 -8.26 9.33 2.15
N THR A 147 -9.46 9.31 1.61
CA THR A 147 -10.50 8.37 2.02
C THR A 147 -10.97 7.52 0.83
N ARG A 148 -11.17 6.22 1.05
CA ARG A 148 -11.71 5.31 0.02
C ARG A 148 -13.15 5.60 -0.39
N PHE A 149 -13.84 6.46 0.37
CA PHE A 149 -15.24 6.83 0.12
C PHE A 149 -15.40 7.99 -0.86
N ASP A 150 -14.29 8.55 -1.33
CA ASP A 150 -14.27 9.58 -2.36
C ASP A 150 -14.26 8.96 -3.76
N THR A 151 -14.38 9.77 -4.82
CA THR A 151 -14.23 9.29 -6.20
C THR A 151 -12.77 8.97 -6.51
N ALA A 152 -12.55 8.12 -7.51
CA ALA A 152 -11.20 7.74 -7.93
C ALA A 152 -10.38 8.95 -8.37
N GLU A 153 -10.99 9.87 -9.12
CA GLU A 153 -10.37 11.11 -9.59
C GLU A 153 -9.95 12.00 -8.41
N ASN A 154 -10.83 12.21 -7.44
CA ASN A 154 -10.53 13.03 -6.25
C ASN A 154 -9.40 12.41 -5.42
N ILE A 155 -9.41 11.09 -5.26
CA ILE A 155 -8.33 10.36 -4.56
C ILE A 155 -7.00 10.56 -5.30
N ALA A 156 -6.98 10.35 -6.62
CA ALA A 156 -5.78 10.50 -7.45
C ALA A 156 -5.25 11.94 -7.41
N ASP A 157 -6.11 12.93 -7.61
CA ASP A 157 -5.75 14.34 -7.58
C ASP A 157 -5.22 14.77 -6.22
N ARG A 158 -5.82 14.28 -5.13
CA ARG A 158 -5.35 14.58 -3.78
C ARG A 158 -4.00 13.95 -3.51
N ILE A 159 -3.79 12.67 -3.87
CA ILE A 159 -2.49 12.00 -3.76
C ILE A 159 -1.43 12.78 -4.55
N TRP A 160 -1.73 13.10 -5.81
CA TRP A 160 -0.81 13.85 -6.67
C TRP A 160 -0.48 15.23 -6.10
N SER A 161 -1.47 15.96 -5.59
CA SER A 161 -1.25 17.26 -4.93
C SER A 161 -0.30 17.17 -3.73
N ILE A 162 -0.43 16.09 -2.92
CA ILE A 162 0.45 15.88 -1.77
C ILE A 162 1.87 15.55 -2.24
N ILE A 163 2.02 14.66 -3.24
CA ILE A 163 3.33 14.30 -3.80
C ILE A 163 4.05 15.53 -4.33
N LYS A 164 3.38 16.36 -5.15
CA LYS A 164 4.00 17.57 -5.70
C LYS A 164 4.52 18.54 -4.64
N LYS A 165 3.86 18.64 -3.50
CA LYS A 165 4.33 19.48 -2.38
C LYS A 165 5.61 18.96 -1.73
N GLN A 166 5.88 17.66 -1.82
CA GLN A 166 7.10 17.05 -1.27
C GLN A 166 8.29 17.17 -2.21
N MET A 167 8.04 17.41 -3.50
CA MET A 167 9.07 17.57 -4.54
C MET A 167 9.59 19.02 -4.67
N GLN A 168 8.94 19.98 -4.03
CA GLN A 168 9.33 21.39 -3.96
C GLN A 168 10.20 21.66 -2.75
#